data_f07d9d330057f8cfd536664bd283645e
#
_entry.id   f07d9d330057f8cfd536664bd283645e
#
_cell.length_a   1.000
_cell.length_b   1.000
_cell.length_c   1.000
_cell.angle_alpha   90.00
_cell.angle_beta   90.00
_cell.angle_gamma   90.00
#
_symmetry.space_group_name_H-M   'P 1'
#
loop_
_entity.id
_entity.type
_entity.pdbx_description
1 polymer ?
#
loop_
_entity_poly.entity_id
_entity_poly.type
_entity_poly.pdbx_seq_one_letter_code
_entity_poly.pdbx_strand_id
1 'polypeptide(L)'
;ERALTIRTLADPKATVNDFVQPGHTFPLRAVPGGVLRRAGHTEATIDLVRMAGLQPAGVCCEIMKEDGTMARTGDLGGFQKKHGLKACTVAQLIEYRRAKEKQIRLVETVKMPTDYGDFICHLYESHLDGALHLALVHGEISPDKPTLVRVHSECLTGDVFGSRRCDCGSQLHTAMRRIAQEGGVLLYLRQEGRGIGLAAKLKAYKLQEQGLDTVEANLKLGYPDDLRDYGIGAQILHDLGADQLRLLTNNPRKIVGLEGFGIKITEQVPLVIPPNEQNSKYLATKKCKLGHIL
;
A
#
# COMPACT_ATOMS: atom_id res chain seq x y z
N GLU A 1 21.12 -30.34 21.78
CA GLU A 1 19.66 -30.26 22.04
C GLU A 1 19.01 -29.14 21.19
N ARG A 2 19.41 -27.84 21.32
CA ARG A 2 18.79 -26.74 20.53
C ARG A 2 18.87 -26.97 19.01
N ALA A 3 20.02 -27.43 18.49
CA ALA A 3 20.19 -27.72 17.07
C ALA A 3 19.26 -28.87 16.60
N LEU A 4 19.00 -29.85 17.45
CA LEU A 4 18.05 -30.92 17.16
C LEU A 4 16.62 -30.35 17.08
N THR A 5 16.21 -29.58 18.08
CA THR A 5 14.89 -28.92 18.10
C THR A 5 14.66 -28.04 16.87
N ILE A 6 15.68 -27.23 16.45
CA ILE A 6 15.58 -26.40 15.27
C ILE A 6 15.43 -27.23 14.00
N ARG A 7 16.20 -28.31 13.85
CA ARG A 7 16.08 -29.23 12.69
C ARG A 7 14.70 -29.89 12.63
N THR A 8 14.19 -30.35 13.80
CA THR A 8 12.87 -30.96 13.89
C THR A 8 11.77 -29.94 13.57
N LEU A 9 11.89 -28.68 13.98
CA LEU A 9 10.94 -27.62 13.61
C LEU A 9 10.95 -27.32 12.09
N ALA A 10 12.06 -27.56 11.41
CA ALA A 10 12.16 -27.40 9.96
C ALA A 10 11.71 -28.65 9.17
N ASP A 11 11.47 -29.76 9.83
CA ASP A 11 11.02 -31.02 9.19
C ASP A 11 9.48 -30.97 8.97
N PRO A 12 8.99 -31.00 7.72
CA PRO A 12 7.55 -31.03 7.44
C PRO A 12 6.82 -32.29 7.96
N LYS A 13 7.55 -33.32 8.37
CA LYS A 13 6.99 -34.57 8.94
C LYS A 13 6.91 -34.51 10.45
N ALA A 14 7.51 -33.52 11.10
CA ALA A 14 7.49 -33.39 12.55
C ALA A 14 6.07 -33.12 13.07
N THR A 15 5.78 -33.69 14.22
CA THR A 15 4.51 -33.57 14.94
C THR A 15 4.74 -32.98 16.33
N VAL A 16 3.68 -32.61 17.02
CA VAL A 16 3.77 -32.11 18.41
C VAL A 16 4.41 -33.11 19.37
N ASN A 17 4.35 -34.42 19.06
CA ASN A 17 4.91 -35.46 19.89
C ASN A 17 6.44 -35.55 19.81
N ASP A 18 7.06 -34.89 18.81
CA ASP A 18 8.50 -34.81 18.65
C ASP A 18 9.14 -33.71 19.53
N PHE A 19 8.32 -32.98 20.28
CA PHE A 19 8.74 -31.85 21.13
C PHE A 19 8.30 -32.04 22.58
N VAL A 20 9.13 -31.53 23.48
CA VAL A 20 8.84 -31.48 24.93
C VAL A 20 8.41 -30.05 25.28
N GLN A 21 7.34 -29.94 26.06
CA GLN A 21 6.84 -28.68 26.59
C GLN A 21 6.78 -28.74 28.14
N PRO A 22 7.32 -27.71 28.83
CA PRO A 22 8.01 -26.52 28.34
C PRO A 22 9.42 -26.85 27.83
N GLY A 23 9.92 -26.01 26.88
CA GLY A 23 11.24 -26.16 26.26
C GLY A 23 12.06 -24.88 26.31
N HIS A 24 13.33 -24.96 25.88
CA HIS A 24 14.28 -23.83 25.87
C HIS A 24 14.46 -23.16 24.51
N THR A 25 13.78 -23.65 23.47
CA THR A 25 13.73 -23.03 22.14
C THR A 25 12.31 -22.51 21.91
N PHE A 26 12.17 -21.20 21.72
CA PHE A 26 10.88 -20.53 21.56
C PHE A 26 10.68 -20.20 20.09
N PRO A 27 9.85 -20.96 19.34
CA PRO A 27 9.56 -20.64 17.95
C PRO A 27 8.70 -19.37 17.88
N LEU A 28 9.07 -18.47 16.94
CA LEU A 28 8.27 -17.30 16.59
C LEU A 28 7.54 -17.59 15.28
N ARG A 29 6.25 -17.28 15.25
CA ARG A 29 5.44 -17.42 14.05
C ARG A 29 5.41 -16.10 13.28
N ALA A 30 5.93 -16.13 12.04
CA ALA A 30 5.78 -15.00 11.12
C ALA A 30 4.32 -14.81 10.74
N VAL A 31 3.89 -13.56 10.59
CA VAL A 31 2.54 -13.26 10.09
C VAL A 31 2.40 -13.68 8.61
N PRO A 32 1.24 -14.18 8.20
CA PRO A 32 0.94 -14.38 6.78
C PRO A 32 1.15 -13.10 5.98
N GLY A 33 1.79 -13.19 4.79
CA GLY A 33 2.19 -12.01 4.01
C GLY A 33 3.63 -11.52 4.29
N GLY A 34 4.27 -12.00 5.37
CA GLY A 34 5.67 -11.73 5.66
C GLY A 34 5.97 -10.24 5.86
N VAL A 35 7.13 -9.76 5.37
CA VAL A 35 7.56 -8.36 5.51
C VAL A 35 6.61 -7.34 4.89
N LEU A 36 5.76 -7.76 3.96
CA LEU A 36 4.74 -6.89 3.35
C LEU A 36 3.59 -6.55 4.32
N ARG A 37 3.39 -7.39 5.35
CA ARG A 37 2.39 -7.19 6.41
C ARG A 37 3.00 -6.62 7.68
N ARG A 38 4.18 -7.10 8.05
CA ARG A 38 4.92 -6.68 9.24
C ARG A 38 6.39 -6.57 8.91
N ALA A 39 6.93 -5.36 8.93
CA ALA A 39 8.33 -5.06 8.66
C ALA A 39 9.23 -5.50 9.84
N GLY A 40 9.28 -6.81 10.09
CA GLY A 40 10.04 -7.43 11.20
C GLY A 40 11.08 -8.44 10.73
N HIS A 41 12.10 -8.68 11.55
CA HIS A 41 13.15 -9.66 11.24
C HIS A 41 12.64 -11.11 11.21
N THR A 42 11.62 -11.43 12.00
CA THR A 42 10.94 -12.74 11.96
C THR A 42 10.35 -13.01 10.57
N GLU A 43 9.62 -12.03 10.05
CA GLU A 43 9.03 -12.09 8.71
C GLU A 43 10.11 -12.13 7.63
N ALA A 44 11.14 -11.28 7.74
CA ALA A 44 12.25 -11.25 6.80
C ALA A 44 13.00 -12.59 6.73
N THR A 45 13.21 -13.23 7.88
CA THR A 45 13.85 -14.55 7.94
C THR A 45 13.04 -15.59 7.15
N ILE A 46 11.74 -15.67 7.36
CA ILE A 46 10.88 -16.63 6.66
C ILE A 46 10.76 -16.30 5.17
N ASP A 47 10.67 -15.03 4.81
CA ASP A 47 10.61 -14.60 3.41
C ASP A 47 11.88 -14.97 2.65
N LEU A 48 13.06 -14.68 3.20
CA LEU A 48 14.34 -15.02 2.59
C LEU A 48 14.49 -16.54 2.40
N VAL A 49 14.09 -17.32 3.39
CA VAL A 49 14.12 -18.79 3.32
C VAL A 49 13.19 -19.32 2.24
N ARG A 50 11.96 -18.81 2.13
CA ARG A 50 11.00 -19.15 1.06
C ARG A 50 11.52 -18.77 -0.31
N MET A 51 12.08 -17.57 -0.45
CA MET A 51 12.65 -17.09 -1.73
C MET A 51 13.85 -17.92 -2.16
N ALA A 52 14.58 -18.52 -1.22
CA ALA A 52 15.65 -19.48 -1.48
C ALA A 52 15.14 -20.89 -1.85
N GLY A 53 13.82 -21.12 -1.90
CA GLY A 53 13.22 -22.43 -2.20
C GLY A 53 13.35 -23.45 -1.06
N LEU A 54 13.60 -23.00 0.16
CA LEU A 54 13.78 -23.85 1.34
C LEU A 54 12.48 -23.92 2.17
N GLN A 55 12.45 -24.86 3.13
CA GLN A 55 11.36 -24.96 4.11
C GLN A 55 11.25 -23.64 4.92
N PRO A 56 10.02 -23.15 5.18
CA PRO A 56 9.80 -21.85 5.81
C PRO A 56 10.09 -21.87 7.32
N ALA A 57 11.30 -22.29 7.67
CA ALA A 57 11.85 -22.25 9.02
C ALA A 57 13.27 -21.68 8.96
N GLY A 58 13.58 -20.72 9.81
CA GLY A 58 14.86 -20.06 9.84
C GLY A 58 15.28 -19.67 11.25
N VAL A 59 16.57 -19.44 11.43
CA VAL A 59 17.15 -18.98 12.71
C VAL A 59 17.47 -17.50 12.59
N CYS A 60 17.04 -16.72 13.57
CA CYS A 60 17.35 -15.31 13.71
C CYS A 60 18.16 -15.13 15.01
N CYS A 61 19.26 -14.39 14.94
CA CYS A 61 20.12 -14.13 16.09
C CYS A 61 20.68 -12.71 16.02
N GLU A 62 20.56 -11.97 17.11
CA GLU A 62 21.15 -10.67 17.26
C GLU A 62 22.68 -10.76 17.29
N ILE A 63 23.34 -9.77 16.68
CA ILE A 63 24.82 -9.66 16.69
C ILE A 63 25.26 -8.86 17.90
N MET A 64 26.04 -9.50 18.76
CA MET A 64 26.63 -8.88 19.95
C MET A 64 28.04 -8.42 19.65
N LYS A 65 28.42 -7.22 20.12
CA LYS A 65 29.76 -6.69 20.04
C LYS A 65 30.67 -7.33 21.10
N GLU A 66 31.99 -7.12 21.00
CA GLU A 66 32.97 -7.64 21.93
C GLU A 66 32.79 -7.09 23.36
N ASP A 67 32.23 -5.89 23.50
CA ASP A 67 31.88 -5.28 24.80
C ASP A 67 30.60 -5.82 25.43
N GLY A 68 29.93 -6.78 24.79
CA GLY A 68 28.68 -7.39 25.24
C GLY A 68 27.41 -6.59 24.91
N THR A 69 27.52 -5.43 24.27
CA THR A 69 26.38 -4.66 23.80
C THR A 69 25.90 -5.15 22.42
N MET A 70 24.62 -4.88 22.10
CA MET A 70 24.07 -5.27 20.77
C MET A 70 24.60 -4.36 19.68
N ALA A 71 25.06 -4.96 18.57
CA ALA A 71 25.46 -4.24 17.37
C ALA A 71 24.31 -3.44 16.77
N ARG A 72 24.59 -2.27 16.26
CA ARG A 72 23.65 -1.39 15.55
C ARG A 72 24.09 -1.23 14.09
N THR A 73 23.26 -0.63 13.27
CA THR A 73 23.49 -0.49 11.82
C THR A 73 24.91 0.00 11.49
N GLY A 74 25.46 0.95 12.25
CA GLY A 74 26.82 1.45 12.05
C GLY A 74 27.93 0.42 12.30
N ASP A 75 27.69 -0.57 13.15
CA ASP A 75 28.66 -1.62 13.50
C ASP A 75 28.69 -2.75 12.46
N LEU A 76 27.57 -2.95 11.74
CA LEU A 76 27.35 -4.13 10.89
C LEU A 76 28.24 -4.17 9.65
N GLY A 77 28.62 -3.03 9.09
CA GLY A 77 29.46 -2.97 7.88
C GLY A 77 30.84 -3.61 8.07
N GLY A 78 31.47 -3.40 9.24
CA GLY A 78 32.71 -4.05 9.62
C GLY A 78 32.57 -5.55 9.83
N PHE A 79 31.52 -5.95 10.54
CA PHE A 79 31.19 -7.35 10.79
C PHE A 79 30.94 -8.12 9.48
N GLN A 80 30.14 -7.54 8.57
CA GLN A 80 29.86 -8.08 7.25
C GLN A 80 31.16 -8.38 6.45
N LYS A 81 32.06 -7.39 6.38
CA LYS A 81 33.35 -7.54 5.67
C LYS A 81 34.23 -8.60 6.30
N LYS A 82 34.36 -8.60 7.65
CA LYS A 82 35.18 -9.56 8.41
C LYS A 82 34.74 -11.00 8.17
N HIS A 83 33.45 -11.24 8.03
CA HIS A 83 32.87 -12.60 7.92
C HIS A 83 32.37 -12.96 6.50
N GLY A 84 32.56 -12.10 5.51
CA GLY A 84 32.15 -12.36 4.12
C GLY A 84 30.62 -12.53 3.95
N LEU A 85 29.83 -11.87 4.82
CA LEU A 85 28.36 -12.03 4.84
C LEU A 85 27.69 -11.09 3.84
N LYS A 86 26.55 -11.54 3.30
CA LYS A 86 25.63 -10.67 2.58
C LYS A 86 24.72 -9.93 3.57
N ALA A 87 24.36 -8.71 3.24
CA ALA A 87 23.43 -7.91 4.05
C ALA A 87 22.37 -7.27 3.17
N CYS A 88 21.15 -7.22 3.70
CA CYS A 88 20.04 -6.44 3.16
C CYS A 88 19.25 -5.83 4.31
N THR A 89 18.53 -4.76 4.03
CA THR A 89 17.57 -4.20 4.98
C THR A 89 16.19 -4.80 4.76
N VAL A 90 15.33 -4.77 5.78
CA VAL A 90 13.92 -5.15 5.64
C VAL A 90 13.22 -4.27 4.59
N ALA A 91 13.58 -3.00 4.49
CA ALA A 91 13.05 -2.09 3.47
C ALA A 91 13.39 -2.54 2.05
N GLN A 92 14.65 -2.94 1.77
CA GLN A 92 15.05 -3.48 0.48
C GLN A 92 14.32 -4.79 0.14
N LEU A 93 14.08 -5.64 1.14
CA LEU A 93 13.32 -6.88 0.93
C LEU A 93 11.84 -6.59 0.60
N ILE A 94 11.23 -5.62 1.26
CA ILE A 94 9.87 -5.15 0.95
C ILE A 94 9.81 -4.64 -0.50
N GLU A 95 10.73 -3.78 -0.89
CA GLU A 95 10.81 -3.23 -2.24
C GLU A 95 10.95 -4.33 -3.29
N TYR A 96 11.89 -5.26 -3.06
CA TYR A 96 12.09 -6.42 -3.94
C TYR A 96 10.82 -7.26 -4.12
N ARG A 97 10.15 -7.62 -3.00
CA ARG A 97 8.93 -8.41 -3.03
C ARG A 97 7.78 -7.68 -3.73
N ARG A 98 7.60 -6.37 -3.47
CA ARG A 98 6.61 -5.54 -4.16
C ARG A 98 6.82 -5.50 -5.67
N ALA A 99 8.08 -5.45 -6.12
CA ALA A 99 8.41 -5.42 -7.54
C ALA A 99 8.25 -6.78 -8.25
N LYS A 100 8.35 -7.90 -7.51
CA LYS A 100 8.39 -9.24 -8.10
C LYS A 100 7.13 -10.07 -7.88
N GLU A 101 6.36 -9.79 -6.84
CA GLU A 101 5.21 -10.60 -6.47
C GLU A 101 3.90 -9.93 -6.88
N LYS A 102 3.02 -10.65 -7.57
CA LYS A 102 1.65 -10.21 -7.83
C LYS A 102 0.85 -10.29 -6.52
N GLN A 103 0.45 -9.12 -6.00
CA GLN A 103 -0.27 -9.00 -4.73
C GLN A 103 -1.78 -8.88 -4.91
N ILE A 104 -2.27 -9.03 -6.13
CA ILE A 104 -3.67 -8.85 -6.48
C ILE A 104 -4.23 -10.09 -7.19
N ARG A 105 -5.52 -10.29 -7.01
CA ARG A 105 -6.32 -11.28 -7.73
C ARG A 105 -7.57 -10.63 -8.30
N LEU A 106 -7.83 -10.81 -9.60
CA LEU A 106 -9.13 -10.48 -10.18
C LEU A 106 -10.17 -11.50 -9.63
N VAL A 107 -11.21 -10.99 -9.00
CA VAL A 107 -12.27 -11.80 -8.39
C VAL A 107 -13.43 -11.97 -9.34
N GLU A 108 -13.89 -10.86 -9.94
CA GLU A 108 -15.08 -10.86 -10.80
C GLU A 108 -15.05 -9.67 -11.77
N THR A 109 -15.76 -9.82 -12.88
CA THR A 109 -15.96 -8.76 -13.87
C THR A 109 -17.43 -8.67 -14.27
N VAL A 110 -18.01 -7.49 -14.13
CA VAL A 110 -19.43 -7.27 -14.43
C VAL A 110 -19.66 -5.97 -15.18
N LYS A 111 -20.75 -5.89 -15.94
CA LYS A 111 -21.25 -4.62 -16.51
C LYS A 111 -21.85 -3.78 -15.39
N MET A 112 -21.50 -2.50 -15.36
CA MET A 112 -21.97 -1.55 -14.35
C MET A 112 -22.49 -0.27 -15.03
N PRO A 113 -23.77 -0.21 -15.39
CA PRO A 113 -24.40 1.04 -15.83
C PRO A 113 -24.49 2.01 -14.65
N THR A 114 -24.15 3.28 -14.88
CA THR A 114 -24.18 4.35 -13.87
C THR A 114 -24.77 5.63 -14.46
N ASP A 115 -25.15 6.58 -13.60
CA ASP A 115 -25.58 7.92 -14.03
C ASP A 115 -24.50 8.73 -14.77
N TYR A 116 -23.28 8.24 -14.77
CA TYR A 116 -22.12 8.90 -15.40
C TYR A 116 -21.69 8.25 -16.72
N GLY A 117 -22.17 7.04 -16.99
CA GLY A 117 -21.87 6.23 -18.18
C GLY A 117 -21.83 4.73 -17.85
N ASP A 118 -21.67 3.92 -18.89
CA ASP A 118 -21.58 2.47 -18.78
C ASP A 118 -20.12 2.05 -18.63
N PHE A 119 -19.85 1.25 -17.61
CA PHE A 119 -18.51 0.75 -17.29
C PHE A 119 -18.50 -0.77 -17.24
N ILE A 120 -17.32 -1.34 -17.45
CA ILE A 120 -17.00 -2.69 -16.99
C ILE A 120 -16.31 -2.55 -15.63
N CYS A 121 -16.89 -3.17 -14.63
CA CYS A 121 -16.37 -3.15 -13.28
C CYS A 121 -15.56 -4.42 -13.02
N HIS A 122 -14.28 -4.27 -12.71
CA HIS A 122 -13.40 -5.33 -12.26
C HIS A 122 -13.22 -5.24 -10.75
N LEU A 123 -13.51 -6.33 -10.05
CA LEU A 123 -13.29 -6.45 -8.61
C LEU A 123 -11.96 -7.16 -8.38
N TYR A 124 -11.04 -6.49 -7.71
CA TYR A 124 -9.74 -7.03 -7.30
C TYR A 124 -9.67 -7.22 -5.80
N GLU A 125 -9.02 -8.29 -5.37
CA GLU A 125 -8.67 -8.56 -3.98
C GLU A 125 -7.17 -8.47 -3.77
N SER A 126 -6.76 -7.76 -2.73
CA SER A 126 -5.37 -7.72 -2.28
C SER A 126 -5.04 -8.94 -1.42
N HIS A 127 -4.01 -9.69 -1.79
CA HIS A 127 -3.51 -10.82 -0.98
C HIS A 127 -2.89 -10.39 0.35
N LEU A 128 -2.55 -9.11 0.50
CA LEU A 128 -1.89 -8.59 1.70
C LEU A 128 -2.86 -8.47 2.89
N ASP A 129 -4.08 -8.04 2.63
CA ASP A 129 -5.04 -7.68 3.68
C ASP A 129 -6.48 -8.11 3.38
N GLY A 130 -6.73 -8.76 2.23
CA GLY A 130 -8.06 -9.14 1.78
C GLY A 130 -8.92 -7.93 1.37
N ALA A 131 -8.33 -6.74 1.23
CA ALA A 131 -9.07 -5.57 0.81
C ALA A 131 -9.54 -5.70 -0.64
N LEU A 132 -10.78 -5.29 -0.88
CA LEU A 132 -11.38 -5.30 -2.21
C LEU A 132 -11.23 -3.92 -2.84
N HIS A 133 -10.78 -3.88 -4.10
CA HIS A 133 -10.63 -2.66 -4.89
C HIS A 133 -11.43 -2.78 -6.18
N LEU A 134 -11.89 -1.65 -6.72
CA LEU A 134 -12.69 -1.62 -7.93
C LEU A 134 -11.96 -0.85 -9.03
N ALA A 135 -11.97 -1.41 -10.24
CA ALA A 135 -11.57 -0.68 -11.44
C ALA A 135 -12.77 -0.60 -12.39
N LEU A 136 -13.23 0.62 -12.64
CA LEU A 136 -14.28 0.90 -13.62
C LEU A 136 -13.62 1.30 -14.93
N VAL A 137 -13.81 0.48 -15.95
CA VAL A 137 -13.20 0.64 -17.28
C VAL A 137 -14.27 1.05 -18.29
N HIS A 138 -13.99 2.09 -19.07
CA HIS A 138 -14.80 2.49 -20.23
C HIS A 138 -13.93 2.49 -21.49
N GLY A 139 -14.40 1.82 -22.56
CA GLY A 139 -13.63 1.66 -23.79
C GLY A 139 -12.54 0.58 -23.70
N GLU A 140 -11.70 0.52 -24.75
CA GLU A 140 -10.59 -0.43 -24.84
C GLU A 140 -9.33 0.14 -24.22
N ILE A 141 -8.63 -0.67 -23.43
CA ILE A 141 -7.33 -0.35 -22.84
C ILE A 141 -6.25 -1.06 -23.65
N SER A 142 -5.17 -0.33 -23.95
CA SER A 142 -4.04 -0.87 -24.71
C SER A 142 -2.73 -0.42 -24.05
N PRO A 143 -1.74 -1.31 -23.89
CA PRO A 143 -0.44 -0.96 -23.31
C PRO A 143 0.35 0.03 -24.18
N ASP A 144 0.04 0.08 -25.49
CA ASP A 144 0.75 0.93 -26.46
C ASP A 144 0.22 2.37 -26.51
N LYS A 145 -0.92 2.65 -25.87
CA LYS A 145 -1.56 3.98 -25.90
C LYS A 145 -1.74 4.54 -24.50
N PRO A 146 -1.49 5.85 -24.30
CA PRO A 146 -1.77 6.48 -23.01
C PRO A 146 -3.25 6.42 -22.66
N THR A 147 -3.54 5.82 -21.51
CA THR A 147 -4.89 5.65 -20.97
C THR A 147 -5.21 6.78 -19.99
N LEU A 148 -6.40 7.38 -20.08
CA LEU A 148 -6.87 8.32 -19.07
C LEU A 148 -7.22 7.58 -17.80
N VAL A 149 -6.55 7.92 -16.68
CA VAL A 149 -6.73 7.19 -15.42
C VAL A 149 -6.98 8.14 -14.25
N ARG A 150 -7.96 7.80 -13.44
CA ARG A 150 -8.12 8.36 -12.10
C ARG A 150 -7.87 7.29 -11.06
N VAL A 151 -6.84 7.45 -10.24
CA VAL A 151 -6.69 6.68 -9.00
C VAL A 151 -7.38 7.46 -7.89
N HIS A 152 -8.50 6.94 -7.40
CA HIS A 152 -9.31 7.52 -6.35
C HIS A 152 -9.18 6.69 -5.07
N SER A 153 -8.75 7.31 -3.97
CA SER A 153 -8.78 6.66 -2.65
C SER A 153 -10.12 6.92 -2.00
N GLU A 154 -10.74 5.88 -1.47
CA GLU A 154 -12.04 5.91 -0.80
C GLU A 154 -12.18 7.08 0.19
N CYS A 155 -13.32 7.73 0.13
CA CYS A 155 -13.73 8.74 1.07
C CYS A 155 -15.24 8.58 1.32
N LEU A 156 -15.65 7.61 2.13
CA LEU A 156 -17.06 7.27 2.37
C LEU A 156 -17.93 8.50 2.62
N THR A 157 -17.46 9.43 3.44
CA THR A 157 -18.23 10.64 3.77
C THR A 157 -18.41 11.57 2.56
N GLY A 158 -17.41 11.69 1.69
CA GLY A 158 -17.48 12.54 0.50
C GLY A 158 -18.14 11.84 -0.68
N ASP A 159 -17.80 10.57 -0.91
CA ASP A 159 -18.20 9.82 -2.10
C ASP A 159 -19.67 9.36 -2.02
N VAL A 160 -20.13 8.94 -0.82
CA VAL A 160 -21.47 8.38 -0.61
C VAL A 160 -22.42 9.39 0.03
N PHE A 161 -21.97 10.08 1.10
CA PHE A 161 -22.84 11.00 1.86
C PHE A 161 -22.76 12.45 1.41
N GLY A 162 -21.96 12.77 0.37
CA GLY A 162 -21.86 14.12 -0.16
C GLY A 162 -21.30 15.16 0.84
N SER A 163 -20.45 14.72 1.77
CA SER A 163 -19.87 15.63 2.76
C SER A 163 -19.14 16.81 2.10
N ARG A 164 -19.49 18.01 2.49
CA ARG A 164 -18.88 19.25 2.00
C ARG A 164 -17.54 19.60 2.66
N ARG A 165 -17.05 18.78 3.61
CA ARG A 165 -15.74 18.97 4.27
C ARG A 165 -14.54 18.72 3.35
N CYS A 166 -14.75 18.03 2.22
CA CYS A 166 -13.73 17.73 1.22
C CYS A 166 -14.27 17.91 -0.20
N ASP A 167 -13.43 17.68 -1.18
CA ASP A 167 -13.74 17.72 -2.61
C ASP A 167 -13.83 16.31 -3.26
N CYS A 168 -13.79 15.23 -2.45
CA CYS A 168 -13.63 13.85 -2.94
C CYS A 168 -14.79 13.42 -3.84
N GLY A 169 -16.04 13.52 -3.40
CA GLY A 169 -17.20 13.12 -4.19
C GLY A 169 -17.30 13.89 -5.52
N SER A 170 -17.08 15.21 -5.50
CA SER A 170 -17.05 16.01 -6.73
C SER A 170 -15.92 15.58 -7.68
N GLN A 171 -14.74 15.24 -7.15
CA GLN A 171 -13.63 14.71 -7.96
C GLN A 171 -13.99 13.34 -8.55
N LEU A 172 -14.62 12.45 -7.78
CA LEU A 172 -15.07 11.13 -8.23
C LEU A 172 -16.04 11.27 -9.41
N HIS A 173 -17.10 12.03 -9.22
CA HIS A 173 -18.14 12.22 -10.25
C HIS A 173 -17.60 12.90 -11.51
N THR A 174 -16.73 13.90 -11.37
CA THR A 174 -16.11 14.57 -12.52
C THR A 174 -15.18 13.62 -13.28
N ALA A 175 -14.41 12.81 -12.57
CA ALA A 175 -13.54 11.81 -13.20
C ALA A 175 -14.35 10.74 -13.94
N MET A 176 -15.45 10.24 -13.35
CA MET A 176 -16.33 9.26 -14.00
C MET A 176 -16.91 9.81 -15.31
N ARG A 177 -17.48 11.02 -15.30
CA ARG A 177 -18.01 11.66 -16.53
C ARG A 177 -16.93 11.80 -17.61
N ARG A 178 -15.74 12.23 -17.21
CA ARG A 178 -14.65 12.45 -18.16
C ARG A 178 -14.15 11.14 -18.77
N ILE A 179 -14.01 10.09 -17.95
CA ILE A 179 -13.62 8.75 -18.39
C ILE A 179 -14.70 8.15 -19.31
N ALA A 180 -15.98 8.35 -19.00
CA ALA A 180 -17.08 7.90 -19.86
C ALA A 180 -17.09 8.60 -21.24
N GLN A 181 -16.54 9.83 -21.35
CA GLN A 181 -16.44 10.58 -22.60
C GLN A 181 -15.19 10.23 -23.42
N GLU A 182 -14.03 10.08 -22.77
CA GLU A 182 -12.73 9.93 -23.43
C GLU A 182 -12.26 8.45 -23.50
N GLY A 183 -12.87 7.55 -22.72
CA GLY A 183 -12.35 6.23 -22.43
C GLY A 183 -11.32 6.26 -21.31
N GLY A 184 -11.11 5.13 -20.64
CA GLY A 184 -10.09 5.02 -19.59
C GLY A 184 -10.51 4.23 -18.37
N VAL A 185 -9.83 4.46 -17.23
CA VAL A 185 -9.98 3.69 -15.99
C VAL A 185 -10.19 4.61 -14.79
N LEU A 186 -11.26 4.40 -14.04
CA LEU A 186 -11.38 4.85 -12.67
C LEU A 186 -10.98 3.71 -11.73
N LEU A 187 -9.83 3.83 -11.08
CA LEU A 187 -9.38 2.89 -10.05
C LEU A 187 -9.77 3.41 -8.67
N TYR A 188 -10.71 2.72 -8.00
CA TYR A 188 -11.19 3.04 -6.67
C TYR A 188 -10.50 2.16 -5.62
N LEU A 189 -9.56 2.74 -4.89
CA LEU A 189 -8.79 2.06 -3.85
C LEU A 189 -9.46 2.25 -2.48
N ARG A 190 -9.80 1.15 -1.82
CA ARG A 190 -10.39 1.17 -0.47
C ARG A 190 -9.32 1.45 0.59
N GLN A 191 -8.86 2.70 0.60
CA GLN A 191 -7.85 3.24 1.52
C GLN A 191 -8.38 4.51 2.20
N GLU A 192 -9.44 4.34 3.00
CA GLU A 192 -10.15 5.43 3.69
C GLU A 192 -9.21 6.27 4.57
N GLY A 193 -9.45 7.58 4.59
CA GLY A 193 -8.72 8.50 5.45
C GLY A 193 -7.21 8.56 5.18
N ARG A 194 -6.75 8.32 3.94
CA ARG A 194 -5.34 8.16 3.56
C ARG A 194 -4.68 6.95 4.21
N GLY A 195 -5.45 5.86 4.40
CA GLY A 195 -4.96 4.61 4.97
C GLY A 195 -5.12 4.49 6.49
N ILE A 196 -5.60 5.52 7.19
CA ILE A 196 -5.84 5.45 8.65
C ILE A 196 -7.20 4.83 9.01
N GLY A 197 -8.08 4.65 8.02
CA GLY A 197 -9.42 4.10 8.19
C GLY A 197 -10.48 5.09 8.67
N LEU A 198 -11.75 4.69 8.56
CA LEU A 198 -12.90 5.56 8.84
C LEU A 198 -12.94 6.05 10.30
N ALA A 199 -12.68 5.14 11.26
CA ALA A 199 -12.75 5.50 12.67
C ALA A 199 -11.73 6.58 13.06
N ALA A 200 -10.47 6.45 12.63
CA ALA A 200 -9.44 7.44 12.87
C ALA A 200 -9.72 8.75 12.13
N LYS A 201 -10.26 8.68 10.90
CA LYS A 201 -10.69 9.87 10.14
C LYS A 201 -11.76 10.67 10.87
N LEU A 202 -12.78 10.02 11.46
CA LEU A 202 -13.81 10.73 12.23
C LEU A 202 -13.25 11.34 13.52
N LYS A 203 -12.28 10.68 14.18
CA LYS A 203 -11.54 11.30 15.29
C LYS A 203 -10.73 12.51 14.83
N ALA A 204 -10.09 12.45 13.66
CA ALA A 204 -9.41 13.61 13.08
C ALA A 204 -10.38 14.75 12.77
N TYR A 205 -11.60 14.49 12.30
CA TYR A 205 -12.63 15.52 12.14
C TYR A 205 -12.97 16.22 13.45
N LYS A 206 -13.06 15.49 14.55
CA LYS A 206 -13.29 16.07 15.88
C LYS A 206 -12.14 17.01 16.30
N LEU A 207 -10.91 16.64 16.01
CA LEU A 207 -9.74 17.48 16.28
C LEU A 207 -9.72 18.72 15.37
N GLN A 208 -10.16 18.60 14.12
CA GLN A 208 -10.29 19.73 13.20
C GLN A 208 -11.36 20.75 13.66
N GLU A 209 -12.46 20.30 14.27
CA GLU A 209 -13.46 21.15 14.91
C GLU A 209 -12.87 21.96 16.08
N GLN A 210 -11.79 21.47 16.68
CA GLN A 210 -11.03 22.14 17.74
C GLN A 210 -9.92 23.06 17.21
N GLY A 211 -9.81 23.22 15.87
CA GLY A 211 -8.91 24.19 15.23
C GLY A 211 -7.66 23.59 14.57
N LEU A 212 -7.39 22.29 14.72
CA LEU A 212 -6.25 21.65 14.05
C LEU A 212 -6.54 21.53 12.53
N ASP A 213 -5.48 21.52 11.73
CA ASP A 213 -5.62 21.12 10.33
C ASP A 213 -5.55 19.59 10.15
N THR A 214 -5.72 19.12 8.90
CA THR A 214 -5.76 17.67 8.60
C THR A 214 -4.45 16.96 8.94
N VAL A 215 -3.30 17.60 8.72
CA VAL A 215 -1.97 17.02 8.99
C VAL A 215 -1.72 16.97 10.50
N GLU A 216 -1.98 18.05 11.19
CA GLU A 216 -1.83 18.16 12.66
C GLU A 216 -2.76 17.17 13.39
N ALA A 217 -4.00 17.01 12.91
CA ALA A 217 -4.94 16.05 13.48
C ALA A 217 -4.43 14.60 13.33
N ASN A 218 -3.88 14.23 12.17
CA ASN A 218 -3.31 12.89 11.96
C ASN A 218 -2.10 12.65 12.87
N LEU A 219 -1.15 13.59 12.93
CA LEU A 219 0.03 13.48 13.79
C LEU A 219 -0.35 13.36 15.27
N LYS A 220 -1.35 14.12 15.74
CA LYS A 220 -1.85 14.03 17.11
C LYS A 220 -2.48 12.68 17.44
N LEU A 221 -3.04 11.98 16.43
CA LEU A 221 -3.55 10.62 16.56
C LEU A 221 -2.47 9.54 16.44
N GLY A 222 -1.20 9.92 16.21
CA GLY A 222 -0.08 9.00 16.08
C GLY A 222 0.09 8.42 14.67
N TYR A 223 -0.57 9.00 13.65
CA TYR A 223 -0.45 8.58 12.26
C TYR A 223 0.43 9.55 11.46
N PRO A 224 1.22 9.07 10.48
CA PRO A 224 1.86 9.95 9.50
C PRO A 224 0.82 10.67 8.63
N ASP A 225 1.28 11.62 7.84
CA ASP A 225 0.43 12.44 6.96
C ASP A 225 -0.24 11.66 5.82
N ASP A 226 0.38 10.57 5.37
CA ASP A 226 -0.13 9.71 4.29
C ASP A 226 0.40 8.27 4.41
N LEU A 227 -0.49 7.30 4.57
CA LEU A 227 -0.21 5.85 4.65
C LEU A 227 -0.67 5.09 3.41
N ARG A 228 -1.09 5.78 2.34
CA ARG A 228 -1.58 5.09 1.14
C ARG A 228 -0.48 4.31 0.45
N ASP A 229 -0.81 3.10 0.05
CA ASP A 229 0.00 2.26 -0.81
C ASP A 229 -0.51 2.37 -2.26
N TYR A 230 0.35 2.83 -3.15
CA TYR A 230 0.03 2.92 -4.58
C TYR A 230 0.47 1.69 -5.38
N GLY A 231 1.21 0.76 -4.77
CA GLY A 231 1.70 -0.46 -5.41
C GLY A 231 0.57 -1.39 -5.84
N ILE A 232 -0.45 -1.57 -5.00
CA ILE A 232 -1.67 -2.32 -5.36
C ILE A 232 -2.35 -1.65 -6.56
N GLY A 233 -2.46 -0.33 -6.54
CA GLY A 233 -3.04 0.43 -7.66
C GLY A 233 -2.25 0.26 -8.96
N ALA A 234 -0.93 0.31 -8.91
CA ALA A 234 -0.07 0.09 -10.06
C ALA A 234 -0.22 -1.33 -10.63
N GLN A 235 -0.26 -2.35 -9.76
CA GLN A 235 -0.46 -3.73 -10.20
C GLN A 235 -1.83 -3.95 -10.86
N ILE A 236 -2.90 -3.33 -10.36
CA ILE A 236 -4.23 -3.39 -10.99
C ILE A 236 -4.19 -2.73 -12.37
N LEU A 237 -3.57 -1.56 -12.50
CA LEU A 237 -3.44 -0.87 -13.79
C LEU A 237 -2.63 -1.68 -14.80
N HIS A 238 -1.52 -2.28 -14.37
CA HIS A 238 -0.72 -3.18 -15.19
C HIS A 238 -1.51 -4.43 -15.63
N ASP A 239 -2.28 -5.06 -14.73
CA ASP A 239 -3.13 -6.22 -15.03
C ASP A 239 -4.23 -5.90 -16.06
N LEU A 240 -4.69 -4.63 -16.10
CA LEU A 240 -5.62 -4.11 -17.09
C LEU A 240 -4.94 -3.68 -18.41
N GLY A 241 -3.62 -3.73 -18.51
CA GLY A 241 -2.85 -3.26 -19.67
C GLY A 241 -2.70 -1.74 -19.74
N ALA A 242 -2.92 -1.01 -18.65
CA ALA A 242 -2.78 0.44 -18.58
C ALA A 242 -1.40 0.83 -18.05
N ASP A 243 -0.35 0.64 -18.85
CA ASP A 243 1.04 0.90 -18.47
C ASP A 243 1.50 2.34 -18.74
N GLN A 244 0.82 3.04 -19.64
CA GLN A 244 1.07 4.44 -19.97
C GLN A 244 -0.17 5.27 -19.60
N LEU A 245 0.01 6.27 -18.74
CA LEU A 245 -1.13 7.00 -18.17
C LEU A 245 -1.14 8.49 -18.51
N ARG A 246 -2.30 8.99 -18.86
CA ARG A 246 -2.74 10.38 -18.66
C ARG A 246 -3.44 10.44 -17.31
N LEU A 247 -2.75 10.88 -16.27
CA LEU A 247 -3.21 10.74 -14.90
C LEU A 247 -4.01 11.96 -14.41
N LEU A 248 -5.29 11.75 -14.12
CA LEU A 248 -6.18 12.74 -13.49
C LEU A 248 -5.78 12.97 -12.03
N THR A 249 -4.90 13.94 -11.78
CA THR A 249 -4.41 14.22 -10.42
C THR A 249 -3.90 15.65 -10.26
N ASN A 250 -4.08 16.19 -9.06
CA ASN A 250 -3.44 17.42 -8.59
C ASN A 250 -2.35 17.13 -7.54
N ASN A 251 -2.08 15.83 -7.25
CA ASN A 251 -1.15 15.41 -6.22
C ASN A 251 0.13 14.81 -6.84
N PRO A 252 1.29 15.49 -6.77
CA PRO A 252 2.55 14.98 -7.31
C PRO A 252 3.00 13.66 -6.66
N ARG A 253 2.68 13.43 -5.39
CA ARG A 253 3.04 12.17 -4.69
C ARG A 253 2.41 10.94 -5.34
N LYS A 254 1.25 11.08 -6.02
CA LYS A 254 0.63 9.96 -6.76
C LYS A 254 1.45 9.57 -8.00
N ILE A 255 2.06 10.54 -8.67
CA ILE A 255 2.92 10.30 -9.83
C ILE A 255 4.11 9.46 -9.40
N VAL A 256 4.89 9.95 -8.43
CA VAL A 256 6.07 9.24 -7.89
C VAL A 256 5.69 7.84 -7.38
N GLY A 257 4.54 7.74 -6.69
CA GLY A 257 4.06 6.47 -6.15
C GLY A 257 3.73 5.42 -7.22
N LEU A 258 3.25 5.81 -8.39
CA LEU A 258 2.95 4.88 -9.50
C LEU A 258 4.19 4.58 -10.35
N GLU A 259 5.03 5.58 -10.64
CA GLU A 259 6.26 5.42 -11.42
C GLU A 259 7.24 4.46 -10.73
N GLY A 260 7.30 4.47 -9.40
CA GLY A 260 8.10 3.52 -8.62
C GLY A 260 7.74 2.04 -8.83
N PHE A 261 6.57 1.77 -9.44
CA PHE A 261 6.11 0.41 -9.80
C PHE A 261 6.08 0.15 -11.30
N GLY A 262 6.79 0.94 -12.10
CA GLY A 262 6.95 0.73 -13.54
C GLY A 262 5.84 1.32 -14.42
N ILE A 263 4.88 2.03 -13.86
CA ILE A 263 3.86 2.76 -14.62
C ILE A 263 4.48 4.04 -15.20
N LYS A 264 4.29 4.29 -16.49
CA LYS A 264 4.77 5.49 -17.15
C LYS A 264 3.70 6.58 -17.15
N ILE A 265 3.95 7.70 -16.51
CA ILE A 265 3.06 8.87 -16.57
C ILE A 265 3.45 9.73 -17.77
N THR A 266 2.61 9.77 -18.79
CA THR A 266 2.82 10.55 -20.02
C THR A 266 2.28 11.97 -19.90
N GLU A 267 1.24 12.17 -19.08
CA GLU A 267 0.59 13.46 -18.89
C GLU A 267 -0.03 13.54 -17.50
N GLN A 268 0.16 14.64 -16.80
CA GLN A 268 -0.62 15.00 -15.62
C GLN A 268 -1.83 15.84 -16.05
N VAL A 269 -3.03 15.29 -15.88
CA VAL A 269 -4.28 15.95 -16.25
C VAL A 269 -4.89 16.58 -14.98
N PRO A 270 -5.07 17.89 -14.92
CA PRO A 270 -5.66 18.55 -13.75
C PRO A 270 -7.11 18.12 -13.51
N LEU A 271 -7.46 17.96 -12.22
CA LEU A 271 -8.82 17.70 -11.76
C LEU A 271 -9.17 18.68 -10.63
N VAL A 272 -9.32 19.94 -10.99
CA VAL A 272 -9.58 21.03 -10.05
C VAL A 272 -11.09 21.16 -9.84
N ILE A 273 -11.51 21.13 -8.57
CA ILE A 273 -12.88 21.40 -8.14
C ILE A 273 -12.90 22.74 -7.41
N PRO A 274 -13.80 23.66 -7.78
CA PRO A 274 -13.91 24.93 -7.07
C PRO A 274 -14.15 24.73 -5.57
N PRO A 275 -13.50 25.52 -4.71
CA PRO A 275 -13.72 25.44 -3.27
C PRO A 275 -15.15 25.86 -2.89
N ASN A 276 -15.63 25.34 -1.78
CA ASN A 276 -16.84 25.82 -1.11
C ASN A 276 -16.49 26.36 0.28
N GLU A 277 -17.42 27.01 0.95
CA GLU A 277 -17.21 27.61 2.27
C GLU A 277 -16.71 26.60 3.33
N GLN A 278 -17.11 25.32 3.22
CA GLN A 278 -16.81 24.30 4.21
C GLN A 278 -15.46 23.63 3.98
N ASN A 279 -14.94 23.60 2.72
CA ASN A 279 -13.69 22.90 2.37
C ASN A 279 -12.53 23.83 2.03
N SER A 280 -12.71 25.16 2.06
CA SER A 280 -11.66 26.12 1.71
C SER A 280 -10.38 25.93 2.54
N LYS A 281 -10.49 25.76 3.86
CA LYS A 281 -9.35 25.47 4.75
C LYS A 281 -8.67 24.13 4.41
N TYR A 282 -9.46 23.09 4.11
CA TYR A 282 -8.95 21.79 3.72
C TYR A 282 -8.15 21.86 2.41
N LEU A 283 -8.64 22.57 1.41
CA LEU A 283 -7.94 22.77 0.14
C LEU A 283 -6.68 23.62 0.31
N ALA A 284 -6.72 24.66 1.14
CA ALA A 284 -5.54 25.42 1.50
C ALA A 284 -4.45 24.55 2.16
N THR A 285 -4.82 23.67 3.09
CA THR A 285 -3.88 22.70 3.70
C THR A 285 -3.28 21.75 2.66
N LYS A 286 -4.09 21.25 1.71
CA LYS A 286 -3.60 20.43 0.60
C LYS A 286 -2.55 21.17 -0.23
N LYS A 287 -2.79 22.43 -0.55
CA LYS A 287 -1.87 23.27 -1.33
C LYS A 287 -0.58 23.54 -0.55
N CYS A 288 -0.69 24.07 0.67
CA CYS A 288 0.46 24.57 1.44
C CYS A 288 1.29 23.47 2.08
N LYS A 289 0.66 22.41 2.64
CA LYS A 289 1.36 21.36 3.42
C LYS A 289 1.59 20.07 2.64
N LEU A 290 0.80 19.79 1.58
CA LEU A 290 0.85 18.53 0.85
C LEU A 290 1.29 18.69 -0.62
N GLY A 291 1.62 19.93 -1.06
CA GLY A 291 2.16 20.20 -2.38
C GLY A 291 1.17 19.99 -3.55
N HIS A 292 -0.15 20.02 -3.29
CA HIS A 292 -1.14 19.89 -4.34
C HIS A 292 -1.15 21.11 -5.28
N ILE A 293 -1.29 20.86 -6.55
CA ILE A 293 -1.49 21.89 -7.58
C ILE A 293 -3.01 22.15 -7.67
N LEU A 294 -3.46 23.24 -7.03
CA LEU A 294 -4.88 23.61 -6.91
C LEU A 294 -5.08 25.07 -7.34
#